data_34ce1132d569540c6cbe0096a1e9ef09
#
_entry.id   34ce1132d569540c6cbe0096a1e9ef09
#
_cell.length_a   1.000
_cell.length_b   1.000
_cell.length_c   1.000
_cell.angle_alpha   90.00
_cell.angle_beta   90.00
_cell.angle_gamma   90.00
#
_symmetry.space_group_name_H-M   'P 1'
#
loop_
_entity.id
_entity.type
_entity.pdbx_description
1 polymer ?
#
loop_
_entity_poly.entity_id
_entity_poly.type
_entity_poly.pdbx_seq_one_letter_code
_entity_poly.pdbx_strand_id
1 'polypeptide(L)'
;MKGTILCMATSLGSFIATGQATLVEKVVRHADELVIPYEKYVLPNGLTVVLTEDHSDPVVHVDVTYHVGSAREEIGKSGFAHFFEHMMFQGSDHVGDEQHFKLISAAGGTLNGSTNLDRTNYYETVPSNQIEKMLWLESDRMGFLLDAVTQQKFEIQRSTVKNERG
;
A
#
# COMPACT_ATOMS: atom_id res chain seq x y z
N MET A 1 48.36 36.83 23.18
CA MET A 1 48.01 35.46 22.87
C MET A 1 46.52 35.43 22.51
N LYS A 2 46.19 35.26 21.23
CA LYS A 2 44.81 35.22 20.73
C LYS A 2 44.41 33.75 20.58
N GLY A 3 43.50 33.30 21.40
CA GLY A 3 42.93 31.94 21.32
C GLY A 3 41.84 31.88 20.26
N THR A 4 42.05 31.09 19.20
CA THR A 4 41.09 30.81 18.14
C THR A 4 40.21 29.66 18.61
N ILE A 5 38.91 29.91 18.80
CA ILE A 5 37.91 28.88 19.07
C ILE A 5 37.49 28.28 17.73
N LEU A 6 37.85 27.00 17.51
CA LEU A 6 37.42 26.21 16.35
C LEU A 6 36.05 25.64 16.65
N CYS A 7 35.02 26.21 16.02
CA CYS A 7 33.65 25.67 16.09
C CYS A 7 33.53 24.53 15.09
N MET A 8 33.54 23.26 15.56
CA MET A 8 33.20 22.11 14.73
C MET A 8 31.68 22.04 14.54
N ALA A 9 31.21 22.44 13.37
CA ALA A 9 29.87 22.20 12.92
C ALA A 9 29.79 20.72 12.50
N THR A 10 29.17 19.86 13.32
CA THR A 10 28.77 18.52 12.94
C THR A 10 27.55 18.63 12.02
N SER A 11 27.75 18.49 10.71
CA SER A 11 26.66 18.33 9.76
C SER A 11 25.99 16.99 10.02
N LEU A 12 24.78 17.01 10.59
CA LEU A 12 23.87 15.87 10.50
C LEU A 12 23.51 15.72 9.02
N GLY A 13 24.18 14.81 8.35
CA GLY A 13 23.79 14.38 7.01
C GLY A 13 22.44 13.64 7.11
N SER A 14 21.40 14.30 6.65
CA SER A 14 20.14 13.61 6.37
C SER A 14 20.44 12.54 5.32
N PHE A 15 20.47 11.28 5.73
CA PHE A 15 20.43 10.15 4.82
C PHE A 15 19.04 10.13 4.16
N ILE A 16 18.88 10.87 3.07
CA ILE A 16 17.80 10.59 2.12
C ILE A 16 18.22 9.28 1.46
N ALA A 17 17.63 8.18 1.90
CA ALA A 17 17.70 6.91 1.19
C ALA A 17 16.94 7.12 -0.14
N THR A 18 17.64 7.58 -1.17
CA THR A 18 17.13 7.58 -2.55
C THR A 18 17.12 6.12 -2.99
N GLY A 19 16.05 5.40 -2.65
CA GLY A 19 15.78 4.07 -3.18
C GLY A 19 15.58 4.21 -4.68
N GLN A 20 16.64 3.99 -5.45
CA GLN A 20 16.59 4.11 -6.90
C GLN A 20 15.84 2.90 -7.46
N ALA A 21 14.62 3.14 -7.96
CA ALA A 21 13.84 2.12 -8.65
C ALA A 21 14.55 1.71 -9.94
N THR A 22 14.63 0.40 -10.21
CA THR A 22 15.21 -0.14 -11.44
C THR A 22 14.09 -0.45 -12.42
N LEU A 23 14.10 0.19 -13.60
CA LEU A 23 13.21 -0.16 -14.70
C LEU A 23 13.62 -1.54 -15.23
N VAL A 24 12.71 -2.52 -15.16
CA VAL A 24 12.96 -3.91 -15.58
C VAL A 24 12.20 -4.28 -16.85
N GLU A 25 11.12 -3.57 -17.15
CA GLU A 25 10.31 -3.83 -18.36
C GLU A 25 9.59 -2.56 -18.79
N LYS A 26 9.50 -2.35 -20.11
CA LYS A 26 8.71 -1.27 -20.70
C LYS A 26 7.98 -1.80 -21.91
N VAL A 27 6.65 -1.71 -21.88
CA VAL A 27 5.79 -2.05 -23.02
C VAL A 27 5.26 -0.75 -23.62
N VAL A 28 5.46 -0.61 -24.92
CA VAL A 28 5.03 0.56 -25.70
C VAL A 28 3.95 0.10 -26.68
N ARG A 29 2.88 0.84 -26.78
CA ARG A 29 1.81 0.60 -27.76
C ARG A 29 2.22 1.14 -29.12
N HIS A 30 2.17 0.29 -30.13
CA HIS A 30 2.27 0.70 -31.54
C HIS A 30 0.86 0.78 -32.15
N ALA A 31 0.66 1.65 -33.15
CA ALA A 31 -0.62 2.21 -33.60
C ALA A 31 -1.85 1.26 -33.65
N ASP A 32 -1.69 0.00 -34.05
CA ASP A 32 -2.80 -0.94 -34.28
C ASP A 32 -2.85 -2.11 -33.28
N GLU A 33 -2.02 -2.07 -32.23
CA GLU A 33 -1.94 -3.16 -31.24
C GLU A 33 -2.91 -2.94 -30.09
N LEU A 34 -3.62 -4.02 -29.68
CA LEU A 34 -4.41 -4.06 -28.45
C LEU A 34 -3.50 -4.35 -27.25
N VAL A 35 -2.62 -3.41 -26.95
CA VAL A 35 -1.66 -3.51 -25.85
C VAL A 35 -1.88 -2.33 -24.90
N ILE A 36 -1.91 -2.61 -23.61
CA ILE A 36 -1.85 -1.58 -22.58
C ILE A 36 -0.38 -1.23 -22.32
N PRO A 37 0.08 0.00 -22.60
CA PRO A 37 1.45 0.39 -22.32
C PRO A 37 1.69 0.47 -20.82
N TYR A 38 2.86 0.01 -20.38
CA TYR A 38 3.25 0.11 -18.97
C TYR A 38 4.77 0.16 -18.80
N GLU A 39 5.18 0.65 -17.65
CA GLU A 39 6.53 0.57 -17.14
C GLU A 39 6.55 -0.23 -15.84
N LYS A 40 7.45 -1.20 -15.72
CA LYS A 40 7.62 -2.04 -14.54
C LYS A 40 8.96 -1.76 -13.88
N TYR A 41 8.90 -1.42 -12.63
CA TYR A 41 10.04 -1.12 -11.79
C TYR A 41 10.17 -2.11 -10.65
N VAL A 42 11.39 -2.30 -10.16
CA VAL A 42 11.67 -3.02 -8.93
C VAL A 42 12.45 -2.09 -7.99
N LEU A 43 11.94 -1.94 -6.78
CA LEU A 43 12.60 -1.19 -5.71
C LEU A 43 13.68 -2.04 -5.03
N PRO A 44 14.67 -1.43 -4.33
CA PRO A 44 15.73 -2.18 -3.64
C PRO A 44 15.24 -3.18 -2.59
N ASN A 45 14.06 -2.97 -2.03
CA ASN A 45 13.40 -3.88 -1.09
C ASN A 45 12.63 -5.04 -1.77
N GLY A 46 12.65 -5.11 -3.11
CA GLY A 46 11.96 -6.14 -3.89
C GLY A 46 10.51 -5.80 -4.28
N LEU A 47 9.97 -4.64 -3.84
CA LEU A 47 8.63 -4.22 -4.25
C LEU A 47 8.61 -3.98 -5.77
N THR A 48 7.68 -4.64 -6.45
CA THR A 48 7.42 -4.42 -7.87
C THR A 48 6.35 -3.35 -8.03
N VAL A 49 6.64 -2.35 -8.89
CA VAL A 49 5.71 -1.26 -9.22
C VAL A 49 5.45 -1.29 -10.71
N VAL A 50 4.18 -1.30 -11.09
CA VAL A 50 3.73 -1.23 -12.49
C VAL A 50 2.99 0.09 -12.69
N LEU A 51 3.43 0.89 -13.63
CA LEU A 51 2.86 2.20 -13.94
C LEU A 51 2.25 2.17 -15.34
N THR A 52 1.00 2.58 -15.44
CA THR A 52 0.27 2.77 -16.70
C THR A 52 -0.29 4.18 -16.73
N GLU A 53 -0.05 4.91 -17.81
CA GLU A 53 -0.60 6.25 -18.00
C GLU A 53 -1.83 6.18 -18.91
N ASP A 54 -2.97 6.69 -18.41
CA ASP A 54 -4.18 6.95 -19.16
C ASP A 54 -4.74 8.32 -18.73
N HIS A 55 -4.83 9.25 -19.66
CA HIS A 55 -5.28 10.61 -19.42
C HIS A 55 -6.74 10.84 -19.87
N SER A 56 -7.51 9.79 -20.11
CA SER A 56 -8.91 9.89 -20.51
C SER A 56 -9.80 10.48 -19.41
N ASP A 57 -9.48 10.17 -18.15
CA ASP A 57 -10.19 10.67 -16.97
C ASP A 57 -9.23 11.27 -15.92
N PRO A 58 -9.65 12.29 -15.16
CA PRO A 58 -8.82 12.93 -14.13
C PRO A 58 -8.79 12.14 -12.83
N VAL A 59 -8.63 10.83 -12.91
CA VAL A 59 -8.55 9.92 -11.76
C VAL A 59 -7.24 9.14 -11.75
N VAL A 60 -6.88 8.61 -10.60
CA VAL A 60 -5.82 7.62 -10.44
C VAL A 60 -6.37 6.40 -9.71
N HIS A 61 -5.95 5.23 -10.17
CA HIS A 61 -6.22 3.95 -9.53
C HIS A 61 -4.91 3.41 -8.95
N VAL A 62 -4.95 3.04 -7.68
CA VAL A 62 -3.84 2.39 -6.98
C VAL A 62 -4.31 1.00 -6.55
N ASP A 63 -3.55 -0.03 -6.86
CA ASP A 63 -3.78 -1.41 -6.40
C ASP A 63 -2.51 -1.96 -5.77
N VAL A 64 -2.61 -2.39 -4.53
CA VAL A 64 -1.52 -3.07 -3.82
C VAL A 64 -1.89 -4.53 -3.67
N THR A 65 -1.19 -5.39 -4.37
CA THR A 65 -1.42 -6.84 -4.39
C THR A 65 -0.37 -7.58 -3.57
N TYR A 66 -0.84 -8.38 -2.62
CA TYR A 66 -0.04 -9.33 -1.83
C TYR A 66 -0.26 -10.75 -2.37
N HIS A 67 0.83 -11.47 -2.65
CA HIS A 67 0.77 -12.88 -3.09
C HIS A 67 0.52 -13.80 -1.88
N VAL A 68 -0.62 -13.59 -1.23
CA VAL A 68 -1.11 -14.30 -0.04
C VAL A 68 -2.61 -14.57 -0.23
N GLY A 69 -3.03 -15.81 -0.02
CA GLY A 69 -4.43 -16.20 -0.15
C GLY A 69 -4.71 -17.55 0.50
N SER A 70 -5.95 -18.01 0.41
CA SER A 70 -6.41 -19.20 1.16
C SER A 70 -5.76 -20.53 0.72
N ALA A 71 -5.19 -20.60 -0.49
CA ALA A 71 -4.48 -21.81 -0.95
C ALA A 71 -3.14 -22.05 -0.23
N ARG A 72 -2.62 -21.05 0.49
CA ARG A 72 -1.36 -21.13 1.25
C ARG A 72 -1.58 -21.39 2.74
N GLU A 73 -2.82 -21.53 3.15
CA GLU A 73 -3.19 -21.79 4.53
C GLU A 73 -3.04 -23.27 4.89
N GLU A 74 -2.69 -23.56 6.13
CA GLU A 74 -2.65 -24.92 6.64
C GLU A 74 -4.06 -25.51 6.71
N ILE A 75 -4.19 -26.80 6.43
CA ILE A 75 -5.46 -27.53 6.55
C ILE A 75 -5.99 -27.40 7.98
N GLY A 76 -7.24 -26.96 8.10
CA GLY A 76 -7.91 -26.71 9.40
C GLY A 76 -7.69 -25.30 9.96
N LYS A 77 -6.87 -24.46 9.32
CA LYS A 77 -6.63 -23.05 9.69
C LYS A 77 -7.05 -22.07 8.59
N SER A 78 -8.10 -22.41 7.84
CA SER A 78 -8.56 -21.56 6.73
C SER A 78 -9.25 -20.29 7.20
N GLY A 79 -9.01 -19.18 6.46
CA GLY A 79 -9.63 -17.87 6.69
C GLY A 79 -8.69 -16.82 7.27
N PHE A 80 -7.40 -17.14 7.45
CA PHE A 80 -6.43 -16.15 7.92
C PHE A 80 -6.18 -15.05 6.89
N ALA A 81 -6.07 -15.38 5.61
CA ALA A 81 -5.88 -14.38 4.56
C ALA A 81 -7.05 -13.37 4.53
N HIS A 82 -8.29 -13.85 4.55
CA HIS A 82 -9.48 -13.02 4.64
C HIS A 82 -9.54 -12.22 5.95
N PHE A 83 -9.17 -12.83 7.06
CA PHE A 83 -9.09 -12.13 8.34
C PHE A 83 -8.06 -10.97 8.30
N PHE A 84 -6.90 -11.21 7.70
CA PHE A 84 -5.89 -10.14 7.54
C PHE A 84 -6.35 -9.07 6.56
N GLU A 85 -7.14 -9.40 5.53
CA GLU A 85 -7.79 -8.40 4.69
C GLU A 85 -8.57 -7.39 5.55
N HIS A 86 -9.44 -7.87 6.46
CA HIS A 86 -10.18 -7.01 7.38
C HIS A 86 -9.26 -6.22 8.32
N MET A 87 -8.24 -6.88 8.88
CA MET A 87 -7.28 -6.22 9.78
C MET A 87 -6.55 -5.04 9.13
N MET A 88 -6.26 -5.14 7.84
CA MET A 88 -5.58 -4.10 7.07
C MET A 88 -6.38 -2.79 6.95
N PHE A 89 -7.66 -2.79 7.25
CA PHE A 89 -8.51 -1.59 7.31
C PHE A 89 -8.65 -0.99 8.71
N GLN A 90 -8.08 -1.63 9.74
CA GLN A 90 -8.22 -1.21 11.14
C GLN A 90 -7.20 -0.13 11.57
N GLY A 91 -6.54 0.51 10.60
CA GLY A 91 -5.54 1.54 10.84
C GLY A 91 -4.11 1.00 10.92
N SER A 92 -3.18 1.92 11.08
CA SER A 92 -1.74 1.72 11.21
C SER A 92 -1.19 2.72 12.22
N ASP A 93 0.11 2.81 12.43
CA ASP A 93 0.68 3.68 13.49
C ASP A 93 0.26 5.15 13.34
N HIS A 94 0.24 5.66 12.11
CA HIS A 94 -0.09 7.07 11.83
C HIS A 94 -1.51 7.27 11.29
N VAL A 95 -2.24 6.19 11.01
CA VAL A 95 -3.61 6.21 10.47
C VAL A 95 -4.53 5.53 11.46
N GLY A 96 -5.40 6.31 12.11
CA GLY A 96 -6.34 5.79 13.09
C GLY A 96 -7.36 4.82 12.49
N ASP A 97 -8.06 4.12 13.37
CA ASP A 97 -9.11 3.17 13.01
C ASP A 97 -10.18 3.81 12.12
N GLU A 98 -10.58 3.10 11.05
CA GLU A 98 -11.51 3.58 10.00
C GLU A 98 -11.06 4.85 9.24
N GLN A 99 -9.90 5.42 9.53
CA GLN A 99 -9.44 6.65 8.87
C GLN A 99 -9.13 6.43 7.39
N HIS A 100 -8.72 5.23 6.96
CA HIS A 100 -8.58 4.89 5.54
C HIS A 100 -9.87 5.22 4.76
N PHE A 101 -10.99 4.68 5.19
CA PHE A 101 -12.29 4.93 4.54
C PHE A 101 -12.68 6.40 4.56
N LYS A 102 -12.48 7.07 5.70
CA LYS A 102 -12.83 8.50 5.86
C LYS A 102 -11.98 9.40 4.97
N LEU A 103 -10.68 9.17 4.90
CA LEU A 103 -9.75 10.00 4.12
C LEU A 103 -9.97 9.82 2.61
N ILE A 104 -10.21 8.60 2.15
CA ILE A 104 -10.46 8.33 0.74
C ILE A 104 -11.83 8.85 0.32
N SER A 105 -12.88 8.64 1.12
CA SER A 105 -14.21 9.19 0.86
C SER A 105 -14.21 10.72 0.87
N ALA A 106 -13.49 11.36 1.80
CA ALA A 106 -13.35 12.81 1.85
C ALA A 106 -12.56 13.37 0.65
N ALA A 107 -11.68 12.56 0.05
CA ALA A 107 -10.97 12.88 -1.19
C ALA A 107 -11.84 12.71 -2.44
N GLY A 108 -13.10 12.24 -2.30
CA GLY A 108 -13.99 11.94 -3.42
C GLY A 108 -13.71 10.61 -4.10
N GLY A 109 -13.04 9.69 -3.43
CA GLY A 109 -12.66 8.40 -3.95
C GLY A 109 -13.47 7.24 -3.39
N THR A 110 -13.13 6.06 -3.87
CA THR A 110 -13.64 4.75 -3.42
C THR A 110 -12.47 3.82 -3.12
N LEU A 111 -12.68 2.88 -2.21
CA LEU A 111 -11.71 1.83 -1.89
C LEU A 111 -12.39 0.51 -1.62
N ASN A 112 -11.64 -0.57 -1.79
CA ASN A 112 -12.07 -1.90 -1.38
C ASN A 112 -10.85 -2.83 -1.21
N GLY A 113 -11.09 -4.04 -0.70
CA GLY A 113 -10.15 -5.15 -0.68
C GLY A 113 -10.79 -6.41 -1.21
N SER A 114 -9.97 -7.39 -1.56
CA SER A 114 -10.47 -8.73 -1.86
C SER A 114 -9.41 -9.79 -1.60
N THR A 115 -9.87 -10.95 -1.11
CA THR A 115 -9.04 -12.15 -0.92
C THR A 115 -9.55 -13.28 -1.77
N ASN A 116 -8.63 -13.99 -2.44
CA ASN A 116 -8.93 -15.23 -3.14
C ASN A 116 -7.93 -16.35 -2.78
N LEU A 117 -7.74 -17.33 -3.66
CA LEU A 117 -6.90 -18.50 -3.39
C LEU A 117 -5.42 -18.16 -3.22
N ASP A 118 -4.88 -17.20 -3.98
CA ASP A 118 -3.44 -16.91 -4.05
C ASP A 118 -3.06 -15.44 -3.92
N ARG A 119 -4.03 -14.54 -3.80
CA ARG A 119 -3.82 -13.11 -3.62
C ARG A 119 -4.77 -12.48 -2.62
N THR A 120 -4.32 -11.40 -1.99
CA THR A 120 -5.12 -10.39 -1.30
C THR A 120 -4.70 -9.05 -1.86
N ASN A 121 -5.65 -8.22 -2.30
CA ASN A 121 -5.35 -6.89 -2.80
C ASN A 121 -6.23 -5.82 -2.17
N TYR A 122 -5.72 -4.61 -2.18
CA TYR A 122 -6.39 -3.39 -1.72
C TYR A 122 -6.29 -2.38 -2.84
N TYR A 123 -7.39 -1.74 -3.18
CA TYR A 123 -7.42 -0.82 -4.30
C TYR A 123 -8.28 0.39 -4.01
N GLU A 124 -7.82 1.52 -4.50
CA GLU A 124 -8.50 2.80 -4.40
C GLU A 124 -8.54 3.49 -5.76
N THR A 125 -9.64 4.22 -5.98
CA THR A 125 -9.77 5.15 -7.10
C THR A 125 -10.10 6.53 -6.56
N VAL A 126 -9.28 7.52 -6.88
CA VAL A 126 -9.43 8.90 -6.38
C VAL A 126 -9.16 9.89 -7.51
N PRO A 127 -9.58 11.17 -7.38
CA PRO A 127 -9.10 12.23 -8.26
C PRO A 127 -7.57 12.29 -8.30
N SER A 128 -6.99 12.54 -9.47
CA SER A 128 -5.55 12.42 -9.72
C SER A 128 -4.67 13.30 -8.82
N ASN A 129 -5.20 14.42 -8.33
CA ASN A 129 -4.52 15.31 -7.37
C ASN A 129 -4.43 14.71 -5.94
N GLN A 130 -4.95 13.52 -5.69
CA GLN A 130 -4.93 12.85 -4.38
C GLN A 130 -3.94 11.66 -4.34
N ILE A 131 -3.18 11.41 -5.41
CA ILE A 131 -2.27 10.26 -5.50
C ILE A 131 -1.27 10.19 -4.34
N GLU A 132 -0.68 11.31 -3.93
CA GLU A 132 0.29 11.35 -2.83
C GLU A 132 -0.33 10.86 -1.51
N LYS A 133 -1.59 11.23 -1.25
CA LYS A 133 -2.32 10.76 -0.08
C LYS A 133 -2.54 9.25 -0.11
N MET A 134 -2.88 8.69 -1.27
CA MET A 134 -3.08 7.24 -1.43
C MET A 134 -1.77 6.48 -1.20
N LEU A 135 -0.69 6.92 -1.85
CA LEU A 135 0.62 6.31 -1.67
C LEU A 135 1.12 6.40 -0.22
N TRP A 136 0.80 7.48 0.47
CA TRP A 136 1.09 7.60 1.90
C TRP A 136 0.28 6.61 2.73
N LEU A 137 -1.03 6.49 2.52
CA LEU A 137 -1.90 5.55 3.22
C LEU A 137 -1.45 4.10 3.02
N GLU A 138 -1.14 3.71 1.78
CA GLU A 138 -0.68 2.37 1.45
C GLU A 138 0.70 2.07 2.04
N SER A 139 1.63 3.02 1.99
CA SER A 139 2.97 2.84 2.57
C SER A 139 2.93 2.75 4.09
N ASP A 140 2.07 3.52 4.75
CA ASP A 140 1.86 3.45 6.20
C ASP A 140 1.27 2.10 6.61
N ARG A 141 0.25 1.63 5.89
CA ARG A 141 -0.32 0.30 6.09
C ARG A 141 0.71 -0.82 5.89
N MET A 142 1.54 -0.75 4.84
CA MET A 142 2.58 -1.75 4.60
C MET A 142 3.68 -1.75 5.67
N GLY A 143 4.05 -0.59 6.16
CA GLY A 143 5.18 -0.44 7.07
C GLY A 143 4.83 -0.57 8.56
N PHE A 144 3.63 -0.14 8.95
CA PHE A 144 3.28 0.15 10.35
C PHE A 144 1.92 -0.42 10.79
N LEU A 145 1.39 -1.41 10.08
CA LEU A 145 0.14 -2.08 10.45
C LEU A 145 0.23 -2.68 11.86
N LEU A 146 1.30 -3.41 12.14
CA LEU A 146 1.41 -4.21 13.37
C LEU A 146 1.43 -3.36 14.63
N ASP A 147 1.89 -2.12 14.54
CA ASP A 147 1.94 -1.18 15.67
C ASP A 147 0.53 -0.76 16.13
N ALA A 148 -0.45 -0.82 15.23
CA ALA A 148 -1.86 -0.49 15.50
C ALA A 148 -2.74 -1.69 15.86
N VAL A 149 -2.23 -2.92 15.77
CA VAL A 149 -2.98 -4.14 16.10
C VAL A 149 -3.15 -4.28 17.61
N THR A 150 -4.41 -4.34 18.06
CA THR A 150 -4.77 -4.58 19.47
C THR A 150 -5.60 -5.84 19.60
N GLN A 151 -5.62 -6.44 20.81
CA GLN A 151 -6.47 -7.58 21.10
C GLN A 151 -7.95 -7.30 20.81
N GLN A 152 -8.39 -6.09 21.11
CA GLN A 152 -9.78 -5.68 20.86
C GLN A 152 -10.11 -5.68 19.36
N LYS A 153 -9.29 -5.06 18.52
CA LYS A 153 -9.46 -5.06 17.05
C LYS A 153 -9.45 -6.47 16.50
N PHE A 154 -8.51 -7.29 16.98
CA PHE A 154 -8.40 -8.70 16.61
C PHE A 154 -9.71 -9.46 16.88
N GLU A 155 -10.29 -9.37 18.08
CA GLU A 155 -11.51 -10.10 18.43
C GLU A 155 -12.73 -9.57 17.67
N ILE A 156 -12.82 -8.28 17.42
CA ILE A 156 -13.90 -7.68 16.61
C ILE A 156 -13.84 -8.26 15.19
N GLN A 157 -12.70 -8.17 14.50
CA GLN A 157 -12.60 -8.64 13.12
C GLN A 157 -12.71 -10.15 13.01
N ARG A 158 -12.20 -10.89 13.99
CA ARG A 158 -12.42 -12.34 14.08
C ARG A 158 -13.91 -12.71 14.14
N SER A 159 -14.71 -11.95 14.89
CA SER A 159 -16.15 -12.16 14.97
C SER A 159 -16.86 -11.80 13.67
N THR A 160 -16.46 -10.71 13.04
CA THR A 160 -16.99 -10.27 11.73
C THR A 160 -16.77 -11.34 10.66
N VAL A 161 -15.53 -11.78 10.46
CA VAL A 161 -15.19 -12.81 9.46
C VAL A 161 -15.88 -14.15 9.75
N LYS A 162 -16.08 -14.50 11.03
CA LYS A 162 -16.85 -15.71 11.36
C LYS A 162 -18.33 -15.57 10.96
N ASN A 163 -18.94 -14.42 11.17
CA ASN A 163 -20.32 -14.16 10.80
C ASN A 163 -20.54 -14.16 9.29
N GLU A 164 -19.55 -13.71 8.50
CA GLU A 164 -19.61 -13.73 7.04
C GLU A 164 -19.52 -15.15 6.45
N ARG A 165 -18.93 -16.09 7.20
CA ARG A 165 -18.83 -17.49 6.77
C ARG A 165 -20.13 -18.27 7.00
N GLY A 166 -21.08 -17.76 7.77
CA GLY A 166 -22.40 -18.32 8.03
C GLY A 166 -22.36 -19.47 9.01
#